data_3a4562e19dbd7982ecab86b02c51be94
#
_entry.id   3a4562e19dbd7982ecab86b02c51be94
#
_cell.length_a   1.000
_cell.length_b   1.000
_cell.length_c   1.000
_cell.angle_alpha   90.00
_cell.angle_beta   90.00
_cell.angle_gamma   90.00
#
_symmetry.space_group_name_H-M   'P 1'
#
loop_
_entity.id
_entity.type
_entity.pdbx_description
1 polymer ?
#
loop_
_entity_poly.entity_id
_entity_poly.type
_entity_poly.pdbx_seq_one_letter_code
_entity_poly.pdbx_strand_id
1 'polypeptide(L)'
;MKIFGWVDVMARFDRMPFRGFFLSLLVVSSLHANEWQEVSNNFRLAIYIRHRPDSAIEEVRAVGEFNAPILVLKAILADVAKYSEFMPYTKESRLLPQDAQLCYMVLKPPLVGSLDYTIRVHEELLKGSDGGTIYHSSWDLANSDGPPPRPGVTRVTINEGSWVLESIGKQTRATYTLFTDGGGNIPAILMNFANKQSVSSLFEALHERMHDGK
;
A
#
# COMPACT_ATOMS: atom_id res chain seq x y z
N MET A 1 -1.40 68.83 60.24
CA MET A 1 -2.69 69.51 60.13
C MET A 1 -3.03 69.72 58.64
N LYS A 2 -4.10 69.23 58.20
CA LYS A 2 -4.84 69.30 56.90
C LYS A 2 -4.76 67.99 56.10
N ILE A 3 -5.88 67.32 56.27
CA ILE A 3 -6.55 66.27 55.57
C ILE A 3 -7.06 66.85 54.24
N PHE A 4 -6.81 66.22 53.13
CA PHE A 4 -7.51 66.33 51.85
C PHE A 4 -7.07 65.15 51.04
N GLY A 5 -7.80 64.26 50.50
CA GLY A 5 -9.18 64.18 50.09
C GLY A 5 -9.20 63.11 48.99
N TRP A 6 -9.61 61.91 49.38
CA TRP A 6 -9.76 60.74 48.47
C TRP A 6 -11.14 60.77 47.84
N VAL A 7 -11.36 61.57 46.84
CA VAL A 7 -12.53 61.47 45.96
C VAL A 7 -12.13 62.12 44.63
N ASP A 8 -11.91 61.38 43.58
CA ASP A 8 -11.97 61.75 42.17
C ASP A 8 -11.04 60.92 41.25
N VAL A 9 -11.08 59.60 41.40
CA VAL A 9 -10.51 58.70 40.36
C VAL A 9 -11.47 57.57 40.00
N MET A 10 -12.76 57.79 40.14
CA MET A 10 -13.81 56.84 39.69
C MET A 10 -14.70 57.46 38.64
N ALA A 11 -14.19 57.89 37.52
CA ALA A 11 -15.05 58.20 36.36
C ALA A 11 -14.24 58.37 35.09
N ARG A 12 -13.71 57.26 34.54
CA ARG A 12 -13.30 57.19 33.11
C ARG A 12 -12.90 55.78 32.71
N PHE A 13 -13.78 54.81 32.91
CA PHE A 13 -13.74 53.53 32.23
C PHE A 13 -15.08 53.23 31.66
N ASP A 14 -15.50 53.99 30.66
CA ASP A 14 -16.61 53.64 29.82
C ASP A 14 -16.18 53.81 28.36
N ARG A 15 -16.37 52.74 27.58
CA ARG A 15 -16.22 52.68 26.14
C ARG A 15 -14.83 52.28 25.60
N MET A 16 -14.43 51.05 25.87
CA MET A 16 -13.65 50.31 24.88
C MET A 16 -14.55 49.30 24.18
N PRO A 17 -14.70 49.35 22.85
CA PRO A 17 -15.42 48.31 22.12
C PRO A 17 -14.61 47.05 22.16
N PHE A 18 -15.18 45.98 22.69
CA PHE A 18 -14.68 44.61 22.66
C PHE A 18 -14.62 44.18 21.17
N ARG A 19 -13.53 44.48 20.48
CA ARG A 19 -13.23 43.89 19.19
C ARG A 19 -12.84 42.45 19.47
N GLY A 20 -13.80 41.56 19.31
CA GLY A 20 -13.56 40.11 19.34
C GLY A 20 -12.45 39.73 18.35
N PHE A 21 -11.35 39.35 18.90
CA PHE A 21 -10.28 38.68 18.14
C PHE A 21 -10.81 37.26 17.88
N PHE A 22 -11.51 37.08 16.78
CA PHE A 22 -11.79 35.76 16.23
C PHE A 22 -10.44 35.21 15.79
N LEU A 23 -9.83 34.40 16.67
CA LEU A 23 -8.71 33.56 16.34
C LEU A 23 -9.23 32.51 15.36
N SER A 24 -9.15 32.80 14.07
CA SER A 24 -9.37 31.82 13.02
C SER A 24 -8.30 30.74 13.16
N LEU A 25 -8.64 29.68 13.89
CA LEU A 25 -7.88 28.44 13.86
C LEU A 25 -8.02 27.89 12.44
N LEU A 26 -7.09 28.29 11.55
CA LEU A 26 -6.90 27.65 10.26
C LEU A 26 -6.44 26.23 10.57
N VAL A 27 -7.39 25.29 10.47
CA VAL A 27 -7.13 23.86 10.42
C VAL A 27 -6.38 23.61 9.11
N VAL A 28 -5.05 23.70 9.17
CA VAL A 28 -4.16 23.22 8.11
C VAL A 28 -4.02 21.72 8.31
N SER A 29 -5.05 20.98 8.05
CA SER A 29 -5.08 19.53 8.14
C SER A 29 -5.69 18.99 6.87
N SER A 30 -4.96 18.90 5.79
CA SER A 30 -5.36 18.05 4.64
C SER A 30 -4.35 17.91 3.51
N LEU A 31 -3.16 18.47 3.57
CA LEU A 31 -2.21 18.38 2.45
C LEU A 31 -1.28 17.15 2.48
N HIS A 32 -1.25 16.38 3.57
CA HIS A 32 -0.37 15.21 3.70
C HIS A 32 -1.02 13.86 3.39
N ALA A 33 -2.34 13.81 3.18
CA ALA A 33 -3.07 12.56 3.01
C ALA A 33 -2.72 11.80 1.71
N ASN A 34 -2.01 12.42 0.79
CA ASN A 34 -1.65 11.80 -0.51
C ASN A 34 -0.14 11.61 -0.71
N GLU A 35 0.68 11.88 0.30
CA GLU A 35 2.13 11.70 0.23
C GLU A 35 2.55 10.34 0.77
N TRP A 36 3.56 9.72 0.14
CA TRP A 36 4.17 8.50 0.62
C TRP A 36 5.03 8.78 1.84
N GLN A 37 4.77 8.08 2.93
CA GLN A 37 5.51 8.14 4.18
C GLN A 37 6.36 6.89 4.32
N GLU A 38 7.67 7.04 4.49
CA GLU A 38 8.57 5.93 4.77
C GLU A 38 8.31 5.40 6.18
N VAL A 39 8.01 4.12 6.30
CA VAL A 39 7.73 3.44 7.58
C VAL A 39 8.78 2.41 7.94
N SER A 40 9.57 1.97 6.98
CA SER A 40 10.70 1.07 7.18
C SER A 40 11.71 1.27 6.06
N ASN A 41 12.99 1.27 6.42
CA ASN A 41 14.06 1.30 5.45
C ASN A 41 15.23 0.50 6.01
N ASN A 42 15.51 -0.62 5.38
CA ASN A 42 16.70 -1.40 5.66
C ASN A 42 17.56 -1.46 4.39
N PHE A 43 18.74 -2.02 4.52
CA PHE A 43 19.74 -2.10 3.44
C PHE A 43 19.21 -2.68 2.10
N ARG A 44 18.07 -3.39 2.09
CA ARG A 44 17.57 -4.10 0.90
C ARG A 44 16.15 -3.70 0.49
N LEU A 45 15.40 -3.08 1.39
CA LEU A 45 13.98 -2.83 1.18
C LEU A 45 13.54 -1.57 1.92
N ALA A 46 12.99 -0.62 1.17
CA ALA A 46 12.29 0.54 1.72
C ALA A 46 10.78 0.33 1.57
N ILE A 47 10.03 0.55 2.66
CA ILE A 47 8.56 0.40 2.69
C ILE A 47 7.95 1.76 3.02
N TYR A 48 6.95 2.11 2.24
CA TYR A 48 6.20 3.35 2.34
C TYR A 48 4.72 3.03 2.49
N ILE A 49 3.99 3.91 3.16
CA ILE A 49 2.52 3.88 3.21
C ILE A 49 1.96 5.20 2.69
N ARG A 50 0.73 5.13 2.22
CA ARG A 50 -0.05 6.30 1.83
C ARG A 50 -1.51 6.09 2.25
N HIS A 51 -2.10 7.13 2.83
CA HIS A 51 -3.53 7.13 3.12
C HIS A 51 -4.31 7.49 1.86
N ARG A 52 -5.34 6.73 1.56
CA ARG A 52 -6.30 7.09 0.51
C ARG A 52 -7.49 7.83 1.11
N PRO A 53 -8.02 8.84 0.43
CA PRO A 53 -9.28 9.45 0.83
C PRO A 53 -10.36 8.36 0.99
N ASP A 54 -11.22 8.50 2.00
CA ASP A 54 -12.36 7.63 2.25
C ASP A 54 -12.03 6.15 2.58
N SER A 55 -10.78 5.82 2.91
CA SER A 55 -10.37 4.49 3.34
C SER A 55 -9.55 4.52 4.62
N ALA A 56 -9.87 3.60 5.54
CA ALA A 56 -9.02 3.30 6.70
C ALA A 56 -7.87 2.33 6.36
N ILE A 57 -7.86 1.79 5.13
CA ILE A 57 -6.79 0.93 4.62
C ILE A 57 -5.70 1.78 4.02
N GLU A 58 -4.47 1.47 4.37
CA GLU A 58 -3.27 2.10 3.83
C GLU A 58 -2.84 1.40 2.53
N GLU A 59 -2.48 2.19 1.54
CA GLU A 59 -1.76 1.70 0.37
C GLU A 59 -0.29 1.53 0.74
N VAL A 60 0.30 0.40 0.37
CA VAL A 60 1.69 0.06 0.69
C VAL A 60 2.52 0.08 -0.59
N ARG A 61 3.71 0.66 -0.51
CA ARG A 61 4.72 0.59 -1.56
C ARG A 61 6.01 0.03 -0.98
N ALA A 62 6.63 -0.88 -1.70
CA ALA A 62 7.97 -1.37 -1.41
C ALA A 62 8.90 -1.12 -2.58
N VAL A 63 10.14 -0.73 -2.29
CA VAL A 63 11.20 -0.54 -3.27
C VAL A 63 12.41 -1.33 -2.82
N GLY A 64 12.86 -2.24 -3.67
CA GLY A 64 14.02 -3.08 -3.40
C GLY A 64 14.83 -3.38 -4.65
N GLU A 65 16.06 -3.85 -4.48
CA GLU A 65 16.95 -4.20 -5.57
C GLU A 65 17.25 -5.69 -5.56
N PHE A 66 17.25 -6.30 -6.76
CA PHE A 66 17.52 -7.68 -6.98
C PHE A 66 18.78 -7.84 -7.84
N ASN A 67 19.70 -8.71 -7.44
CA ASN A 67 20.93 -8.99 -8.19
C ASN A 67 20.66 -9.97 -9.34
N ALA A 68 19.73 -9.61 -10.20
CA ALA A 68 19.31 -10.37 -11.37
C ALA A 68 18.76 -9.45 -12.46
N PRO A 69 18.84 -9.82 -13.74
CA PRO A 69 18.19 -9.11 -14.83
C PRO A 69 16.65 -9.14 -14.71
N ILE A 70 15.96 -8.13 -15.28
CA ILE A 70 14.48 -8.03 -15.29
C ILE A 70 13.81 -9.33 -15.75
N LEU A 71 14.34 -9.99 -16.78
CA LEU A 71 13.73 -11.20 -17.33
C LEU A 71 13.67 -12.36 -16.33
N VAL A 72 14.62 -12.46 -15.42
CA VAL A 72 14.61 -13.48 -14.35
C VAL A 72 13.48 -13.21 -13.37
N LEU A 73 13.37 -11.97 -12.88
CA LEU A 73 12.32 -11.60 -11.94
C LEU A 73 10.94 -11.66 -12.59
N LYS A 74 10.83 -11.20 -13.85
CA LYS A 74 9.60 -11.32 -14.65
C LYS A 74 9.15 -12.77 -14.78
N ALA A 75 10.08 -13.71 -15.08
CA ALA A 75 9.74 -15.13 -15.22
C ALA A 75 9.20 -15.73 -13.91
N ILE A 76 9.75 -15.34 -12.76
CA ILE A 76 9.26 -15.77 -11.44
C ILE A 76 7.86 -15.21 -11.19
N LEU A 77 7.62 -13.93 -11.49
CA LEU A 77 6.32 -13.28 -11.32
C LEU A 77 5.25 -13.76 -12.31
N ALA A 78 5.63 -14.28 -13.46
CA ALA A 78 4.70 -14.85 -14.44
C ALA A 78 4.28 -16.29 -14.09
N ASP A 79 5.03 -17.01 -13.25
CA ASP A 79 4.75 -18.41 -12.88
C ASP A 79 3.76 -18.50 -11.72
N VAL A 80 2.53 -17.98 -11.95
CA VAL A 80 1.47 -17.94 -10.95
C VAL A 80 1.15 -19.32 -10.38
N ALA A 81 1.27 -20.39 -11.17
CA ALA A 81 0.98 -21.74 -10.72
C ALA A 81 1.87 -22.20 -9.55
N LYS A 82 3.05 -21.61 -9.41
CA LYS A 82 4.01 -21.91 -8.34
C LYS A 82 3.96 -20.95 -7.16
N TYR A 83 3.08 -19.97 -7.16
CA TYR A 83 3.02 -19.01 -6.04
C TYR A 83 2.75 -19.68 -4.68
N SER A 84 1.98 -20.77 -4.65
CA SER A 84 1.75 -21.54 -3.42
C SER A 84 3.00 -22.20 -2.85
N GLU A 85 4.09 -22.32 -3.63
CA GLU A 85 5.36 -22.91 -3.18
C GLU A 85 6.24 -21.88 -2.43
N PHE A 86 6.17 -20.59 -2.77
CA PHE A 86 7.11 -19.60 -2.26
C PHE A 86 6.46 -18.26 -1.84
N MET A 87 5.34 -17.86 -2.47
CA MET A 87 4.69 -16.57 -2.13
C MET A 87 4.10 -16.60 -0.72
N PRO A 88 4.32 -15.56 0.10
CA PRO A 88 3.87 -15.53 1.48
C PRO A 88 2.37 -15.75 1.58
N TYR A 89 1.99 -16.58 2.55
CA TYR A 89 0.60 -16.87 2.92
C TYR A 89 -0.28 -17.44 1.81
N THR A 90 0.25 -17.71 0.62
CA THR A 90 -0.47 -18.26 -0.52
C THR A 90 -0.75 -19.76 -0.31
N LYS A 91 -2.02 -20.16 -0.35
CA LYS A 91 -2.48 -21.54 -0.23
C LYS A 91 -2.86 -22.15 -1.57
N GLU A 92 -3.38 -21.34 -2.44
CA GLU A 92 -3.81 -21.71 -3.79
C GLU A 92 -3.48 -20.56 -4.74
N SER A 93 -3.00 -20.88 -5.93
CA SER A 93 -2.78 -19.92 -7.00
C SER A 93 -2.90 -20.64 -8.34
N ARG A 94 -3.61 -20.03 -9.27
CA ARG A 94 -3.75 -20.57 -10.62
C ARG A 94 -4.24 -19.53 -11.62
N LEU A 95 -3.83 -19.70 -12.86
CA LEU A 95 -4.46 -19.01 -13.98
C LEU A 95 -5.81 -19.66 -14.27
N LEU A 96 -6.78 -18.86 -14.70
CA LEU A 96 -8.09 -19.38 -15.08
C LEU A 96 -8.07 -19.82 -16.56
N PRO A 97 -8.69 -21.00 -16.88
CA PRO A 97 -8.57 -21.57 -18.22
C PRO A 97 -9.20 -20.71 -19.32
N GLN A 98 -10.20 -19.90 -18.98
CA GLN A 98 -10.91 -19.04 -19.93
C GLN A 98 -10.12 -17.80 -20.33
N ASP A 99 -9.14 -17.37 -19.53
CA ASP A 99 -8.35 -16.17 -19.77
C ASP A 99 -7.04 -16.22 -18.97
N ALA A 100 -5.90 -16.25 -19.66
CA ALA A 100 -4.59 -16.30 -19.04
C ALA A 100 -4.18 -15.01 -18.28
N GLN A 101 -4.95 -13.94 -18.39
CA GLN A 101 -4.77 -12.74 -17.59
C GLN A 101 -5.49 -12.81 -16.23
N LEU A 102 -6.38 -13.79 -16.06
CA LEU A 102 -7.12 -13.98 -14.81
C LEU A 102 -6.38 -14.93 -13.87
N CYS A 103 -6.00 -14.41 -12.71
CA CYS A 103 -5.35 -15.16 -11.64
C CYS A 103 -6.31 -15.32 -10.45
N TYR A 104 -6.61 -16.56 -10.05
CA TYR A 104 -7.34 -16.86 -8.83
C TYR A 104 -6.37 -17.24 -7.72
N MET A 105 -6.56 -16.65 -6.53
CA MET A 105 -5.68 -16.88 -5.39
C MET A 105 -6.47 -17.09 -4.11
N VAL A 106 -5.93 -17.95 -3.23
CA VAL A 106 -6.38 -18.11 -1.84
C VAL A 106 -5.21 -17.83 -0.92
N LEU A 107 -5.37 -16.89 -0.01
CA LEU A 107 -4.37 -16.51 0.97
C LEU A 107 -4.84 -16.83 2.39
N LYS A 108 -3.88 -17.02 3.30
CA LYS A 108 -4.13 -17.15 4.74
C LYS A 108 -3.12 -16.31 5.53
N PRO A 109 -3.21 -14.97 5.48
CA PRO A 109 -2.35 -14.12 6.28
C PRO A 109 -2.61 -14.29 7.78
N PRO A 110 -1.61 -14.00 8.64
CA PRO A 110 -1.77 -14.07 10.08
C PRO A 110 -2.90 -13.15 10.56
N LEU A 111 -3.68 -13.60 11.53
CA LEU A 111 -4.73 -12.84 12.23
C LEU A 111 -5.95 -12.43 11.39
N VAL A 112 -5.91 -12.60 10.06
CA VAL A 112 -6.96 -12.14 9.13
C VAL A 112 -7.90 -13.27 8.69
N GLY A 113 -7.43 -14.53 8.77
CA GLY A 113 -8.17 -15.68 8.27
C GLY A 113 -7.92 -15.96 6.78
N SER A 114 -8.74 -16.83 6.19
CA SER A 114 -8.61 -17.17 4.77
C SER A 114 -9.31 -16.13 3.91
N LEU A 115 -8.60 -15.67 2.89
CA LEU A 115 -9.06 -14.70 1.89
C LEU A 115 -8.98 -15.33 0.50
N ASP A 116 -9.91 -14.99 -0.40
CA ASP A 116 -9.75 -15.32 -1.80
C ASP A 116 -10.12 -14.14 -2.72
N TYR A 117 -9.55 -14.17 -3.90
CA TYR A 117 -9.85 -13.19 -4.94
C TYR A 117 -9.45 -13.68 -6.33
N THR A 118 -10.03 -13.05 -7.33
CA THR A 118 -9.57 -13.09 -8.72
C THR A 118 -9.13 -11.70 -9.12
N ILE A 119 -7.99 -11.61 -9.76
CA ILE A 119 -7.46 -10.37 -10.34
C ILE A 119 -7.26 -10.55 -11.85
N ARG A 120 -7.37 -9.46 -12.58
CA ARG A 120 -6.95 -9.34 -13.97
C ARG A 120 -5.62 -8.63 -14.03
N VAL A 121 -4.65 -9.26 -14.68
CA VAL A 121 -3.28 -8.74 -14.81
C VAL A 121 -3.10 -8.10 -16.18
N HIS A 122 -2.49 -6.92 -16.20
CA HIS A 122 -2.12 -6.17 -17.38
C HIS A 122 -0.60 -6.01 -17.40
N GLU A 123 0.04 -6.35 -18.52
CA GLU A 123 1.49 -6.28 -18.66
C GLU A 123 1.88 -5.41 -19.84
N GLU A 124 2.92 -4.59 -19.65
CA GLU A 124 3.51 -3.79 -20.72
C GLU A 124 5.03 -3.68 -20.58
N LEU A 125 5.70 -3.55 -21.70
CA LEU A 125 7.13 -3.27 -21.77
C LEU A 125 7.32 -1.85 -22.30
N LEU A 126 7.98 -1.03 -21.51
CA LEU A 126 8.24 0.38 -21.79
C LEU A 126 9.75 0.60 -21.95
N LYS A 127 10.12 1.71 -22.58
CA LYS A 127 11.49 2.19 -22.58
C LYS A 127 11.63 3.37 -21.61
N GLY A 128 12.60 3.27 -20.73
CA GLY A 128 12.98 4.37 -19.85
C GLY A 128 13.61 5.53 -20.64
N SER A 129 13.68 6.68 -20.01
CA SER A 129 14.29 7.89 -20.59
C SER A 129 15.80 7.72 -20.89
N ASP A 130 16.46 6.79 -20.21
CA ASP A 130 17.86 6.39 -20.42
C ASP A 130 18.03 5.30 -21.48
N GLY A 131 16.92 4.86 -22.12
CA GLY A 131 16.88 3.74 -23.07
C GLY A 131 16.83 2.36 -22.43
N GLY A 132 16.83 2.27 -21.10
CA GLY A 132 16.67 1.02 -20.36
C GLY A 132 15.29 0.42 -20.55
N THR A 133 15.15 -0.88 -20.27
CA THR A 133 13.84 -1.55 -20.28
C THR A 133 13.14 -1.38 -18.94
N ILE A 134 11.87 -1.04 -19.00
CA ILE A 134 10.95 -1.04 -17.86
C ILE A 134 9.86 -2.09 -18.15
N TYR A 135 9.68 -3.01 -17.23
CA TYR A 135 8.52 -3.90 -17.23
C TYR A 135 7.52 -3.38 -16.20
N HIS A 136 6.31 -3.13 -16.66
CA HIS A 136 5.19 -2.74 -15.83
C HIS A 136 4.12 -3.83 -15.86
N SER A 137 3.71 -4.29 -14.69
CA SER A 137 2.58 -5.19 -14.51
C SER A 137 1.64 -4.58 -13.49
N SER A 138 0.37 -4.40 -13.83
CA SER A 138 -0.66 -3.91 -12.91
C SER A 138 -1.81 -4.90 -12.86
N TRP A 139 -2.61 -4.81 -11.81
CA TRP A 139 -3.81 -5.63 -11.68
C TRP A 139 -4.92 -4.89 -10.98
N ASP A 140 -6.13 -5.33 -11.28
CA ASP A 140 -7.38 -4.94 -10.65
C ASP A 140 -8.24 -6.15 -10.30
N LEU A 141 -9.19 -5.94 -9.38
CA LEU A 141 -10.07 -6.99 -8.91
C LEU A 141 -11.06 -7.40 -10.00
N ALA A 142 -11.14 -8.72 -10.27
CA ALA A 142 -12.00 -9.34 -11.28
C ALA A 142 -12.78 -10.53 -10.71
N ASN A 143 -13.32 -10.39 -9.50
CA ASN A 143 -14.03 -11.48 -8.81
C ASN A 143 -15.23 -12.03 -9.57
N SER A 144 -15.90 -11.22 -10.39
CA SER A 144 -17.01 -11.66 -11.25
C SER A 144 -16.60 -12.68 -12.30
N ASP A 145 -15.33 -12.67 -12.71
CA ASP A 145 -14.77 -13.55 -13.73
C ASP A 145 -14.14 -14.82 -13.12
N GLY A 146 -14.14 -14.89 -11.79
CA GLY A 146 -13.52 -15.97 -11.02
C GLY A 146 -14.51 -17.00 -10.49
N PRO A 147 -14.01 -17.96 -9.68
CA PRO A 147 -14.86 -18.95 -9.01
C PRO A 147 -15.85 -18.29 -8.05
N PRO A 148 -16.99 -18.96 -7.77
CA PRO A 148 -17.94 -18.49 -6.77
C PRO A 148 -17.31 -18.42 -5.37
N PRO A 149 -17.87 -17.60 -4.45
CA PRO A 149 -17.41 -17.53 -3.06
C PRO A 149 -17.43 -18.91 -2.39
N ARG A 150 -16.44 -19.15 -1.51
CA ARG A 150 -16.30 -20.42 -0.78
C ARG A 150 -16.72 -20.23 0.69
N PRO A 151 -17.43 -21.19 1.31
CA PRO A 151 -17.73 -21.15 2.74
C PRO A 151 -16.45 -21.07 3.58
N GLY A 152 -16.44 -20.17 4.59
CA GLY A 152 -15.30 -20.00 5.49
C GLY A 152 -14.09 -19.24 4.90
N VAL A 153 -14.23 -18.71 3.69
CA VAL A 153 -13.22 -17.86 3.03
C VAL A 153 -13.84 -16.50 2.75
N THR A 154 -13.17 -15.44 3.21
CA THR A 154 -13.64 -14.07 2.96
C THR A 154 -13.22 -13.64 1.55
N ARG A 155 -14.21 -13.25 0.73
CA ARG A 155 -13.96 -12.68 -0.58
C ARG A 155 -13.46 -11.25 -0.45
N VAL A 156 -12.25 -11.00 -0.94
CA VAL A 156 -11.62 -9.67 -0.97
C VAL A 156 -12.47 -8.69 -1.78
N THR A 157 -12.67 -7.48 -1.26
CA THR A 157 -13.50 -6.45 -1.89
C THR A 157 -12.72 -5.43 -2.70
N ILE A 158 -11.43 -5.23 -2.36
CA ILE A 158 -10.50 -4.39 -3.12
C ILE A 158 -9.15 -5.10 -3.17
N ASN A 159 -8.62 -5.25 -4.36
CA ASN A 159 -7.24 -5.71 -4.59
C ASN A 159 -6.75 -5.12 -5.90
N GLU A 160 -5.88 -4.14 -5.78
CA GLU A 160 -5.23 -3.50 -6.92
C GLU A 160 -3.78 -3.21 -6.58
N GLY A 161 -2.94 -3.16 -7.59
CA GLY A 161 -1.53 -2.89 -7.39
C GLY A 161 -0.71 -2.97 -8.66
N SER A 162 0.60 -2.91 -8.49
CA SER A 162 1.52 -2.98 -9.62
C SER A 162 2.92 -3.44 -9.22
N TRP A 163 3.62 -3.97 -10.21
CA TRP A 163 5.06 -4.11 -10.26
C TRP A 163 5.62 -3.16 -11.31
N VAL A 164 6.67 -2.42 -10.96
CA VAL A 164 7.53 -1.72 -11.89
C VAL A 164 8.94 -2.26 -11.71
N LEU A 165 9.48 -2.89 -12.75
CA LEU A 165 10.83 -3.41 -12.76
C LEU A 165 11.69 -2.58 -13.70
N GLU A 166 12.75 -1.97 -13.16
CA GLU A 166 13.66 -1.09 -13.89
C GLU A 166 15.06 -1.72 -13.93
N SER A 167 15.69 -1.74 -15.10
CA SER A 167 17.06 -2.23 -15.26
C SER A 167 18.06 -1.22 -14.70
N ILE A 168 18.90 -1.67 -13.76
CA ILE A 168 20.05 -0.91 -13.24
C ILE A 168 21.31 -1.70 -13.55
N GLY A 169 21.81 -1.55 -14.76
CA GLY A 169 22.94 -2.36 -15.23
C GLY A 169 22.59 -3.85 -15.29
N LYS A 170 23.20 -4.67 -14.43
CA LYS A 170 22.91 -6.12 -14.32
C LYS A 170 21.88 -6.46 -13.23
N GLN A 171 21.40 -5.47 -12.52
CA GLN A 171 20.44 -5.58 -11.42
C GLN A 171 19.07 -5.07 -11.85
N THR A 172 18.06 -5.37 -11.05
CA THR A 172 16.71 -4.88 -11.21
C THR A 172 16.29 -4.13 -9.96
N ARG A 173 15.86 -2.88 -10.11
CA ARG A 173 15.06 -2.19 -9.11
C ARG A 173 13.61 -2.58 -9.30
N ALA A 174 12.98 -3.07 -8.24
CA ALA A 174 11.58 -3.44 -8.23
C ALA A 174 10.81 -2.52 -7.30
N THR A 175 9.77 -1.90 -7.83
CA THR A 175 8.77 -1.17 -7.06
C THR A 175 7.48 -1.97 -7.08
N TYR A 176 6.98 -2.34 -5.91
CA TYR A 176 5.71 -3.01 -5.70
C TYR A 176 4.74 -2.08 -4.99
N THR A 177 3.53 -1.97 -5.51
CA THR A 177 2.47 -1.17 -4.87
C THR A 177 1.25 -2.06 -4.67
N LEU A 178 0.63 -1.98 -3.49
CA LEU A 178 -0.53 -2.79 -3.13
C LEU A 178 -1.55 -1.97 -2.34
N PHE A 179 -2.79 -2.05 -2.78
CA PHE A 179 -3.94 -1.60 -2.00
C PHE A 179 -4.95 -2.73 -1.93
N THR A 180 -5.09 -3.33 -0.73
CA THR A 180 -5.97 -4.48 -0.52
C THR A 180 -6.85 -4.27 0.70
N ASP A 181 -8.16 -4.36 0.49
CA ASP A 181 -9.16 -4.46 1.56
C ASP A 181 -9.82 -5.83 1.51
N GLY A 182 -9.66 -6.61 2.58
CA GLY A 182 -10.27 -7.91 2.71
C GLY A 182 -11.80 -7.87 2.71
N GLY A 183 -12.37 -6.71 3.07
CA GLY A 183 -13.82 -6.59 3.26
C GLY A 183 -14.33 -7.32 4.49
N GLY A 184 -15.65 -7.41 4.60
CA GLY A 184 -16.31 -8.08 5.74
C GLY A 184 -16.07 -7.37 7.06
N ASN A 185 -15.88 -8.16 8.13
CA ASN A 185 -15.67 -7.65 9.49
C ASN A 185 -14.19 -7.58 9.89
N ILE A 186 -13.27 -7.50 8.93
CA ILE A 186 -11.85 -7.44 9.23
C ILE A 186 -11.48 -6.01 9.63
N PRO A 187 -11.00 -5.77 10.87
CA PRO A 187 -10.58 -4.44 11.27
C PRO A 187 -9.43 -3.90 10.41
N ALA A 188 -9.52 -2.64 10.01
CA ALA A 188 -8.50 -2.00 9.17
C ALA A 188 -7.08 -2.10 9.74
N ILE A 189 -6.91 -2.03 11.06
CA ILE A 189 -5.62 -2.18 11.72
C ILE A 189 -4.98 -3.55 11.43
N LEU A 190 -5.77 -4.62 11.38
CA LEU A 190 -5.28 -5.97 11.07
C LEU A 190 -4.96 -6.10 9.58
N MET A 191 -5.78 -5.50 8.70
CA MET A 191 -5.47 -5.47 7.26
C MET A 191 -4.19 -4.68 6.97
N ASN A 192 -4.02 -3.50 7.56
CA ASN A 192 -2.82 -2.69 7.39
C ASN A 192 -1.56 -3.41 7.88
N PHE A 193 -1.66 -4.11 9.02
CA PHE A 193 -0.58 -4.95 9.51
C PHE A 193 -0.27 -6.09 8.54
N ALA A 194 -1.30 -6.84 8.10
CA ALA A 194 -1.13 -7.97 7.20
C ALA A 194 -0.56 -7.52 5.84
N ASN A 195 -1.00 -6.40 5.29
CA ASN A 195 -0.50 -5.85 4.03
C ASN A 195 1.00 -5.51 4.13
N LYS A 196 1.42 -4.79 5.18
CA LYS A 196 2.84 -4.44 5.40
C LYS A 196 3.70 -5.69 5.60
N GLN A 197 3.25 -6.64 6.41
CA GLN A 197 3.97 -7.89 6.66
C GLN A 197 4.09 -8.73 5.40
N SER A 198 3.01 -8.84 4.61
CA SER A 198 3.00 -9.60 3.35
C SER A 198 3.99 -9.04 2.33
N VAL A 199 4.08 -7.71 2.23
CA VAL A 199 5.00 -7.05 1.30
C VAL A 199 6.46 -7.29 1.69
N SER A 200 6.81 -7.21 2.98
CA SER A 200 8.15 -7.53 3.45
C SER A 200 8.54 -8.98 3.14
N SER A 201 7.65 -9.91 3.53
CA SER A 201 7.88 -11.35 3.29
C SER A 201 7.92 -11.72 1.80
N LEU A 202 7.21 -10.96 0.95
CA LEU A 202 7.24 -11.15 -0.52
C LEU A 202 8.64 -10.90 -1.09
N PHE A 203 9.28 -9.81 -0.70
CA PHE A 203 10.63 -9.49 -1.19
C PHE A 203 11.66 -10.50 -0.70
N GLU A 204 11.54 -10.98 0.54
CA GLU A 204 12.38 -12.06 1.09
C GLU A 204 12.20 -13.34 0.27
N ALA A 205 10.97 -13.77 0.04
CA ALA A 205 10.65 -14.98 -0.73
C ALA A 205 11.16 -14.90 -2.18
N LEU A 206 11.08 -13.73 -2.82
CA LEU A 206 11.63 -13.53 -4.16
C LEU A 206 13.15 -13.61 -4.17
N HIS A 207 13.85 -13.08 -3.17
CA HIS A 207 15.30 -13.24 -3.03
C HIS A 207 15.68 -14.70 -2.86
N GLU A 208 15.00 -15.45 -2.00
CA GLU A 208 15.21 -16.88 -1.79
C GLU A 208 14.98 -17.67 -3.09
N ARG A 209 13.84 -17.45 -3.75
CA ARG A 209 13.49 -18.14 -5.01
C ARG A 209 14.52 -17.94 -6.12
N MET A 210 15.15 -16.76 -6.19
CA MET A 210 16.22 -16.51 -7.16
C MET A 210 17.53 -17.22 -6.81
N HIS A 211 17.79 -17.51 -5.54
CA HIS A 211 18.95 -18.29 -5.12
C HIS A 211 18.79 -19.77 -5.39
N ASP A 212 17.58 -20.31 -5.19
CA ASP A 212 17.27 -21.74 -5.37
C ASP A 212 17.21 -22.16 -6.85
N GLY A 213 16.96 -21.20 -7.74
CA GLY A 213 16.92 -21.41 -9.20
C GLY A 213 18.28 -21.43 -9.91
N LYS A 214 19.39 -21.39 -9.13
CA LYS A 214 20.77 -21.60 -9.63
C LYS A 214 21.18 -23.05 -9.37
#